data_42330d8b8c8196066f6f5131a7641373
#
_entry.id   42330d8b8c8196066f6f5131a7641373
#
_cell.length_a   1.000
_cell.length_b   1.000
_cell.length_c   1.000
_cell.angle_alpha   90.00
_cell.angle_beta   90.00
_cell.angle_gamma   90.00
#
_symmetry.space_group_name_H-M   'P 1'
#
loop_
_entity.id
_entity.type
_entity.pdbx_description
1 polymer ?
#
loop_
_entity_poly.entity_id
_entity_poly.type
_entity_poly.pdbx_seq_one_letter_code
_entity_poly.pdbx_strand_id
1 'polypeptide(L)'
;MNSGERSMKRRHLIYYLRVMDRDTEELLGFLVDITTKGFMVMSEKPIQTGKIFHLKILRATDSEEKQFLFFDARTKWSERSVNSEFYDTGFELVNVTPDDFEEIEKIIDELGFKD
;
A
#
# COMPACT_ATOMS: atom_id res chain seq x y z
N MET A 1 -10.42 19.95 15.36
CA MET A 1 -10.18 19.69 14.73
C MET A 1 -9.55 19.62 14.31
N ASN A 2 -9.27 19.61 14.53
CA ASN A 2 -8.74 19.35 13.91
C ASN A 2 -8.13 19.40 13.42
N SER A 3 -7.98 19.34 13.53
CA SER A 3 -7.50 19.19 12.91
C SER A 3 -6.79 19.40 12.24
N GLY A 4 -6.63 19.87 12.29
CA GLY A 4 -5.89 20.02 11.39
C GLY A 4 -4.96 19.22 11.23
N GLU A 5 -5.02 18.58 11.63
CA GLU A 5 -4.38 17.77 11.39
C GLU A 5 -4.29 17.21 10.51
N ARG A 6 -4.91 17.15 10.25
CA ARG A 6 -4.87 16.58 9.45
C ARG A 6 -4.12 16.89 8.65
N SER A 7 -3.85 17.40 9.03
CA SER A 7 -3.04 17.78 8.14
C SER A 7 -2.13 16.85 7.83
N MET A 8 -2.11 16.05 8.42
CA MET A 8 -1.44 15.20 8.04
C MET A 8 -1.81 14.68 7.09
N LYS A 9 -1.66 14.80 6.47
CA LYS A 9 -1.80 14.53 5.25
C LYS A 9 -1.60 13.20 4.84
N ARG A 10 -1.98 12.27 5.73
CA ARG A 10 -2.04 10.93 5.41
C ARG A 10 -3.11 10.71 4.47
N ARG A 11 -2.91 9.92 3.45
CA ARG A 11 -3.90 9.52 2.49
C ARG A 11 -4.53 8.22 2.93
N HIS A 12 -5.52 8.30 3.79
CA HIS A 12 -6.25 7.09 4.17
C HIS A 12 -7.07 6.63 2.99
N LEU A 13 -6.92 5.39 2.63
CA LEU A 13 -7.66 4.84 1.51
C LEU A 13 -9.05 4.45 1.97
N ILE A 14 -10.05 4.78 1.15
CA ILE A 14 -11.44 4.43 1.46
C ILE A 14 -11.61 2.92 1.37
N TYR A 15 -11.01 2.32 0.37
CA TYR A 15 -11.06 0.88 0.18
C TYR A 15 -9.67 0.33 0.33
N TYR A 16 -9.52 -0.68 1.17
CA TYR A 16 -8.22 -1.30 1.37
C TYR A 16 -7.98 -2.29 0.25
N LEU A 17 -6.89 -2.09 -0.45
CA LEU A 17 -6.51 -2.95 -1.56
C LEU A 17 -5.67 -4.10 -1.06
N ARG A 18 -5.89 -5.28 -1.61
CA ARG A 18 -5.12 -6.46 -1.25
C ARG A 18 -3.75 -6.40 -1.88
N VAL A 19 -2.73 -6.65 -1.07
CA VAL A 19 -1.34 -6.68 -1.52
C VAL A 19 -0.86 -8.11 -1.41
N MET A 20 -0.46 -8.67 -2.52
CA MET A 20 -0.06 -10.07 -2.59
C MET A 20 1.40 -10.18 -3.01
N ASP A 21 2.05 -11.23 -2.55
CA ASP A 21 3.39 -11.59 -3.00
C ASP A 21 3.21 -12.29 -4.35
N ARG A 22 3.79 -11.71 -5.39
CA ARG A 22 3.63 -12.25 -6.73
C ARG A 22 4.31 -13.59 -6.92
N ASP A 23 5.38 -13.83 -6.16
CA ASP A 23 6.13 -15.07 -6.29
C ASP A 23 5.44 -16.25 -5.63
N THR A 24 4.77 -16.02 -4.50
CA THR A 24 4.12 -17.09 -3.76
C THR A 24 2.61 -17.08 -3.93
N GLU A 25 2.06 -16.00 -4.46
CA GLU A 25 0.61 -15.80 -4.61
C GLU A 25 -0.11 -15.74 -3.27
N GLU A 26 0.61 -15.42 -2.20
CA GLU A 26 0.03 -15.29 -0.88
C GLU A 26 -0.34 -13.85 -0.58
N LEU A 27 -1.42 -13.68 0.16
CA LEU A 27 -1.83 -12.37 0.61
C LEU A 27 -0.86 -11.90 1.70
N LEU A 28 -0.22 -10.78 1.47
CA LEU A 28 0.64 -10.17 2.50
C LEU A 28 -0.18 -9.32 3.45
N GLY A 29 -1.12 -8.59 2.93
CA GLY A 29 -1.93 -7.71 3.75
C GLY A 29 -2.72 -6.76 2.90
N PHE A 30 -3.07 -5.64 3.52
CA PHE A 30 -3.92 -4.63 2.88
C PHE A 30 -3.20 -3.30 2.82
N LEU A 31 -3.31 -2.64 1.70
CA LEU A 31 -2.75 -1.31 1.51
C LEU A 31 -3.60 -0.33 2.29
N VAL A 32 -3.00 0.37 3.24
CA VAL A 32 -3.74 1.31 4.09
C VAL A 32 -3.27 2.75 3.92
N ASP A 33 -2.13 2.94 3.28
CA ASP A 33 -1.61 4.27 3.06
C ASP A 33 -0.68 4.21 1.86
N ILE A 34 -0.65 5.27 1.06
CA ILE A 34 0.17 5.28 -0.13
C ILE A 34 0.64 6.69 -0.47
N THR A 35 1.89 6.78 -0.89
CA THR A 35 2.46 8.00 -1.46
C THR A 35 3.22 7.61 -2.72
N THR A 36 3.77 8.58 -3.42
CA THR A 36 4.55 8.28 -4.61
C THR A 36 5.90 7.63 -4.29
N LYS A 37 6.31 7.62 -3.02
CA LYS A 37 7.59 7.02 -2.63
C LYS A 37 7.43 5.63 -2.07
N GLY A 38 6.25 5.29 -1.58
CA GLY A 38 6.04 4.00 -0.99
C GLY A 38 4.65 3.89 -0.39
N PHE A 39 4.46 2.83 0.38
CA PHE A 39 3.14 2.58 0.95
C PHE A 39 3.25 1.79 2.24
N MET A 40 2.16 1.74 2.96
CA MET A 40 2.08 0.97 4.19
C MET A 40 1.05 -0.12 4.03
N VAL A 41 1.41 -1.31 4.51
CA VAL A 41 0.55 -2.48 4.44
C VAL A 41 0.26 -2.94 5.87
N MET A 42 -1.02 -3.24 6.12
CA MET A 42 -1.45 -3.82 7.39
C MET A 42 -1.61 -5.31 7.19
N SER A 43 -1.03 -6.10 8.08
CA SER A 43 -1.03 -7.55 7.94
C SER A 43 -1.25 -8.24 9.28
N GLU A 44 -1.64 -9.52 9.23
CA GLU A 44 -1.84 -10.30 10.44
C GLU A 44 -0.53 -10.80 11.03
N LYS A 45 0.48 -10.91 10.20
CA LYS A 45 1.79 -11.39 10.62
C LYS A 45 2.84 -10.35 10.29
N PRO A 46 3.92 -10.30 11.08
CA PRO A 46 4.99 -9.38 10.73
C PRO A 46 5.60 -9.76 9.39
N ILE A 47 6.06 -8.76 8.65
CA ILE A 47 6.68 -8.96 7.35
C ILE A 47 8.17 -8.71 7.51
N GLN A 48 8.98 -9.61 6.96
CA GLN A 48 10.43 -9.49 7.07
C GLN A 48 10.91 -8.17 6.47
N THR A 49 11.75 -7.45 7.22
CA THR A 49 12.27 -6.17 6.76
C THR A 49 13.57 -6.34 5.99
N GLY A 50 13.91 -5.32 5.20
CA GLY A 50 15.14 -5.33 4.44
C GLY A 50 15.09 -6.22 3.21
N LYS A 51 13.91 -6.66 2.84
CA LYS A 51 13.75 -7.60 1.73
C LYS A 51 12.99 -6.93 0.59
N ILE A 52 13.37 -7.26 -0.63
CA ILE A 52 12.64 -6.78 -1.80
C ILE A 52 11.57 -7.80 -2.15
N PHE A 53 10.34 -7.33 -2.22
CA PHE A 53 9.21 -8.16 -2.61
C PHE A 53 8.73 -7.75 -4.00
N HIS A 54 8.30 -8.73 -4.74
CA HIS A 54 7.62 -8.49 -6.02
C HIS A 54 6.14 -8.56 -5.71
N LEU A 55 5.49 -7.42 -5.75
CA LEU A 55 4.12 -7.29 -5.25
C LEU A 55 3.11 -7.20 -6.36
N LYS A 56 1.92 -7.68 -6.04
CA LYS A 56 0.78 -7.60 -6.91
C LYS A 56 -0.34 -6.97 -6.09
N ILE A 57 -0.82 -5.82 -6.52
CA ILE A 57 -1.90 -5.13 -5.83
C ILE A 57 -3.16 -5.28 -6.66
N LEU A 58 -4.19 -5.83 -6.04
CA LEU A 58 -5.47 -6.00 -6.71
C LEU A 58 -6.25 -4.71 -6.58
N ARG A 59 -6.56 -4.13 -7.72
CA ARG A 59 -7.34 -2.90 -7.78
C ARG A 59 -8.73 -3.25 -8.27
N ALA A 60 -9.71 -2.93 -7.45
CA ALA A 60 -11.10 -3.09 -7.84
C ALA A 60 -11.51 -1.88 -8.67
N THR A 61 -12.18 -2.11 -9.76
CA THR A 61 -12.69 -1.03 -10.59
C THR A 61 -14.22 -1.12 -10.63
N ASP A 62 -14.85 -0.10 -11.15
CA ASP A 62 -16.31 -0.10 -11.28
C ASP A 62 -16.77 -1.13 -12.30
N SER A 63 -15.89 -1.54 -13.18
CA SER A 63 -16.22 -2.61 -14.11
C SER A 63 -15.98 -3.94 -13.41
N GLU A 64 -16.48 -5.02 -13.99
CA GLU A 64 -16.25 -6.33 -13.42
C GLU A 64 -14.83 -6.81 -13.61
N GLU A 65 -14.03 -6.08 -14.38
CA GLU A 65 -12.66 -6.45 -14.62
C GLU A 65 -11.80 -6.11 -13.44
N LYS A 66 -10.99 -7.08 -13.02
CA LYS A 66 -10.02 -6.88 -11.99
C LYS A 66 -8.73 -6.43 -12.62
N GLN A 67 -8.10 -5.44 -12.03
CA GLN A 67 -6.81 -4.97 -12.48
C GLN A 67 -5.77 -5.30 -11.44
N PHE A 68 -4.63 -5.79 -11.89
CA PHE A 68 -3.50 -6.02 -11.02
C PHE A 68 -2.42 -5.01 -11.36
N LEU A 69 -1.83 -4.44 -10.33
CA LEU A 69 -0.70 -3.55 -10.47
C LEU A 69 0.51 -4.24 -9.89
N PHE A 70 1.63 -4.14 -10.56
CA PHE A 70 2.85 -4.84 -10.17
C PHE A 70 3.91 -3.83 -9.78
N PHE A 71 4.45 -3.99 -8.58
CA PHE A 71 5.50 -3.11 -8.08
C PHE A 71 6.53 -3.92 -7.35
N ASP A 72 7.77 -3.47 -7.41
CA ASP A 72 8.82 -4.01 -6.57
C ASP A 72 9.02 -3.02 -5.42
N ALA A 73 9.14 -3.54 -4.22
CA ALA A 73 9.26 -2.68 -3.05
C ALA A 73 10.11 -3.34 -1.98
N ARG A 74 10.84 -2.52 -1.26
CA ARG A 74 11.67 -2.99 -0.15
C ARG A 74 10.99 -2.66 1.15
N THR A 75 10.93 -3.65 2.04
CA THR A 75 10.40 -3.42 3.38
C THR A 75 11.41 -2.65 4.19
N LYS A 76 10.98 -1.52 4.75
CA LYS A 76 11.85 -0.65 5.54
C LYS A 76 11.70 -0.89 7.02
N TRP A 77 10.48 -1.11 7.46
CA TRP A 77 10.20 -1.35 8.87
C TRP A 77 8.90 -2.14 8.97
N SER A 78 8.76 -2.86 10.06
CA SER A 78 7.53 -3.60 10.35
C SER A 78 7.37 -3.58 11.86
N GLU A 79 6.23 -3.14 12.33
CA GLU A 79 5.99 -3.03 13.76
C GLU A 79 4.54 -3.28 14.08
N ARG A 80 4.29 -3.63 15.31
CA ARG A 80 2.94 -3.90 15.74
C ARG A 80 2.14 -2.62 15.72
N SER A 81 0.94 -2.71 15.16
CA SER A 81 0.05 -1.56 15.10
C SER A 81 -0.44 -1.24 16.51
N VAL A 82 -0.61 0.05 16.77
CA VAL A 82 -1.06 0.49 18.08
C VAL A 82 -2.48 -0.01 18.33
N ASN A 83 -2.70 -0.60 19.49
CA ASN A 83 -4.01 -1.07 19.92
C ASN A 83 -4.59 -2.14 18.97
N SER A 84 -3.75 -2.92 18.36
CA SER A 84 -4.20 -3.88 17.37
C SER A 84 -3.36 -5.14 17.42
N GLU A 85 -3.92 -6.23 16.91
CA GLU A 85 -3.17 -7.47 16.74
C GLU A 85 -2.48 -7.50 15.39
N PHE A 86 -2.65 -6.46 14.60
CA PHE A 86 -2.06 -6.40 13.27
C PHE A 86 -0.69 -5.74 13.30
N TYR A 87 0.00 -5.86 12.20
CA TYR A 87 1.31 -5.26 12.00
C TYR A 87 1.24 -4.28 10.85
N ASP A 88 1.96 -3.17 11.01
CA ASP A 88 2.10 -2.19 9.94
C ASP A 88 3.50 -2.31 9.38
N THR A 89 3.61 -2.36 8.06
CA THR A 89 4.89 -2.49 7.39
C THR A 89 5.02 -1.39 6.35
N GLY A 90 6.11 -0.65 6.44
CA GLY A 90 6.40 0.39 5.46
C GLY A 90 7.24 -0.17 4.33
N PHE A 91 6.82 0.10 3.11
CA PHE A 91 7.50 -0.33 1.90
C PHE A 91 7.99 0.89 1.14
N GLU A 92 9.20 0.79 0.62
CA GLU A 92 9.76 1.79 -0.27
C GLU A 92 9.77 1.22 -1.67
N LEU A 93 9.22 1.97 -2.62
CA LEU A 93 9.20 1.51 -4.00
C LEU A 93 10.61 1.47 -4.58
N VAL A 94 10.93 0.42 -5.32
CA VAL A 94 12.22 0.29 -5.99
C VAL A 94 11.96 0.01 -7.46
N ASN A 95 12.93 0.33 -8.30
CA ASN A 95 12.82 0.11 -9.74
C ASN A 95 11.58 0.73 -10.34
N VAL A 96 11.26 1.95 -9.90
CA VAL A 96 10.02 2.62 -10.29
C VAL A 96 10.18 3.23 -11.68
N THR A 97 9.19 2.98 -12.53
CA THR A 97 9.14 3.58 -13.86
C THR A 97 8.18 4.77 -13.86
N PRO A 98 8.24 5.63 -14.89
CA PRO A 98 7.23 6.70 -14.99
C PRO A 98 5.79 6.18 -15.04
N ASP A 99 5.58 5.02 -15.66
CA ASP A 99 4.25 4.43 -15.69
C ASP A 99 3.80 4.01 -14.30
N ASP A 100 4.71 3.54 -13.48
CA ASP A 100 4.39 3.17 -12.10
C ASP A 100 3.93 4.41 -11.32
N PHE A 101 4.61 5.54 -11.49
CA PHE A 101 4.20 6.77 -10.83
C PHE A 101 2.80 7.18 -11.24
N GLU A 102 2.47 7.06 -12.53
CA GLU A 102 1.15 7.41 -13.00
C GLU A 102 0.08 6.51 -12.38
N GLU A 103 0.37 5.21 -12.27
CA GLU A 103 -0.57 4.29 -11.67
C GLU A 103 -0.79 4.58 -10.19
N ILE A 104 0.29 4.92 -9.49
CA ILE A 104 0.20 5.28 -8.07
C ILE A 104 -0.64 6.52 -7.89
N GLU A 105 -0.42 7.53 -8.73
CA GLU A 105 -1.19 8.76 -8.64
C GLU A 105 -2.67 8.52 -8.92
N LYS A 106 -2.98 7.61 -9.83
CA LYS A 106 -4.36 7.24 -10.10
C LYS A 106 -5.00 6.60 -8.88
N ILE A 107 -4.26 5.72 -8.20
CA ILE A 107 -4.76 5.10 -6.99
C ILE A 107 -5.05 6.15 -5.92
N ILE A 108 -4.12 7.07 -5.73
CA ILE A 108 -4.28 8.14 -4.75
C ILE A 108 -5.52 8.97 -5.08
N ASP A 109 -5.69 9.31 -6.35
CA ASP A 109 -6.81 10.15 -6.77
C ASP A 109 -8.15 9.44 -6.67
N GLU A 110 -8.18 8.16 -7.01
CA GLU A 110 -9.43 7.43 -7.09
C GLU A 110 -9.89 6.87 -5.75
N LEU A 111 -8.96 6.41 -4.94
CA LEU A 111 -9.29 5.68 -3.73
C LEU A 111 -8.89 6.39 -2.46
N GLY A 112 -8.00 7.33 -2.55
CA GLY A 112 -7.49 8.04 -1.38
C GLY A 112 -8.33 9.25 -1.05
N PHE A 113 -8.22 9.68 0.20
CA PHE A 113 -8.79 10.93 0.59
C PHE A 113 -7.91 12.04 0.10
N LYS A 114 -8.52 13.08 -0.34
CA LYS A 114 -7.79 14.27 -0.73
C LYS A 114 -7.85 15.26 0.39
N ASP A 115 -6.73 15.79 0.72
CA ASP A 115 -6.66 16.79 1.77
C ASP A 115 -7.09 18.13 1.26
#